data_59c6cc4ac0043a121079e16235b0d653
#
_entry.id   59c6cc4ac0043a121079e16235b0d653
#
_cell.length_a   1.000
_cell.length_b   1.000
_cell.length_c   1.000
_cell.angle_alpha   90.00
_cell.angle_beta   90.00
_cell.angle_gamma   90.00
#
_symmetry.space_group_name_H-M   'P 1'
#
loop_
_entity.id
_entity.type
_entity.pdbx_description
1 polymer ?
#
loop_
_entity_poly.entity_id
_entity_poly.type
_entity_poly.pdbx_seq_one_letter_code
_entity_poly.pdbx_strand_id
1 'polypeptide(L)'
;MPGNRPTICTADNQNCVSITSRLHFDAGGYDYRPNSALTSPQRLDSGVNVRRARIGVVGKFLGDWNYALIYDFGGTSDGFDSTASVGGNPVGFLPGGALSGVENAYLSYTGFKPFGGKLAVEGGVMDLPYTLDEATSSNDILFMERASAGVVATNIAAGDFRSTFGSRWYTDTFWAGAYVTGPTTGAIHSASSINPNGMTEQYGVVARAAGQIVSGRDYSLHLGGDAEFLIQPPHNLVNGSQTLALSDRPELRIDPTTLVTTGALANVSAAQVFSAEAAGTYGPLYFQGEYFWFNVERNAVTGLPPIGAPNLHFQGGYAEASYVLTGESHPYNPGSASYGGIAPKDPFSLSSGGWGAWEIAGRFSTIDLNDQLASANGVAGGRQNIYTLGLNWYANRNVRLMLNYLHGDIAKQASPTNFADTGSKFDALAMRTQVAF
;
A
#
# COMPACT_ATOMS: atom_id res chain seq x y z
N MET A 1 -15.33 -7.58 -19.75
CA MET A 1 -14.38 -7.41 -18.63
C MET A 1 -13.55 -6.18 -18.89
N PRO A 2 -13.27 -5.34 -17.91
CA PRO A 2 -12.38 -4.20 -18.11
C PRO A 2 -10.95 -4.70 -18.29
N GLY A 3 -10.29 -4.22 -19.33
CA GLY A 3 -8.90 -4.51 -19.66
C GLY A 3 -8.72 -5.41 -20.86
N ASN A 4 -7.67 -5.17 -21.63
CA ASN A 4 -7.21 -5.94 -22.80
C ASN A 4 -6.63 -7.33 -22.38
N ARG A 5 -7.31 -8.06 -21.50
CA ARG A 5 -6.85 -9.38 -21.04
C ARG A 5 -7.24 -10.46 -22.02
N PRO A 6 -6.32 -11.36 -22.41
CA PRO A 6 -6.67 -12.58 -23.11
C PRO A 6 -7.71 -13.36 -22.31
N THR A 7 -8.90 -13.55 -22.86
CA THR A 7 -10.04 -14.14 -22.15
C THR A 7 -10.68 -15.21 -22.99
N ILE A 8 -10.96 -16.35 -22.38
CA ILE A 8 -11.72 -17.46 -22.97
C ILE A 8 -12.96 -17.67 -22.13
N CYS A 9 -14.13 -17.77 -22.78
CA CYS A 9 -15.41 -18.03 -22.11
C CYS A 9 -16.15 -19.19 -22.79
N THR A 10 -17.02 -19.84 -22.01
CA THR A 10 -18.05 -20.72 -22.57
C THR A 10 -19.06 -19.89 -23.38
N ALA A 11 -19.77 -20.55 -24.31
CA ALA A 11 -20.70 -19.87 -25.22
C ALA A 11 -21.82 -19.10 -24.49
N ASP A 12 -22.21 -19.55 -23.30
CA ASP A 12 -23.20 -18.93 -22.43
C ASP A 12 -22.62 -17.82 -21.52
N ASN A 13 -21.30 -17.56 -21.60
CA ASN A 13 -20.56 -16.65 -20.74
C ASN A 13 -20.69 -16.93 -19.22
N GLN A 14 -21.11 -18.14 -18.82
CA GLN A 14 -21.21 -18.50 -17.41
C GLN A 14 -19.84 -18.82 -16.80
N ASN A 15 -18.90 -19.31 -17.62
CA ASN A 15 -17.55 -19.63 -17.17
C ASN A 15 -16.55 -18.90 -18.06
N CYS A 16 -15.67 -18.13 -17.44
CA CYS A 16 -14.64 -17.37 -18.13
C CYS A 16 -13.31 -17.47 -17.38
N VAL A 17 -12.21 -17.53 -18.12
CA VAL A 17 -10.86 -17.40 -17.60
C VAL A 17 -10.12 -16.33 -18.38
N SER A 18 -9.44 -15.45 -17.68
CA SER A 18 -8.58 -14.41 -18.24
C SER A 18 -7.18 -14.54 -17.66
N ILE A 19 -6.16 -14.42 -18.50
CA ILE A 19 -4.78 -14.27 -18.03
C ILE A 19 -4.57 -12.83 -17.62
N THR A 20 -3.93 -12.62 -16.49
CA THR A 20 -3.51 -11.29 -16.01
C THR A 20 -2.02 -11.28 -15.74
N SER A 21 -1.37 -10.17 -16.01
CA SER A 21 0.07 -10.00 -15.81
C SER A 21 0.37 -8.56 -15.39
N ARG A 22 1.46 -8.38 -14.64
CA ARG A 22 1.99 -7.08 -14.25
C ARG A 22 3.49 -7.17 -14.10
N LEU A 23 4.20 -6.34 -14.84
CA LEU A 23 5.65 -6.17 -14.72
C LEU A 23 5.94 -4.69 -14.43
N HIS A 24 6.58 -4.42 -13.29
CA HIS A 24 7.15 -3.13 -12.92
C HIS A 24 8.65 -3.28 -12.77
N PHE A 25 9.40 -2.60 -13.60
CA PHE A 25 10.85 -2.50 -13.52
C PHE A 25 11.24 -1.07 -13.19
N ASP A 26 11.92 -0.90 -12.08
CA ASP A 26 12.33 0.39 -11.53
C ASP A 26 13.83 0.58 -11.63
N ALA A 27 14.24 1.81 -11.87
CA ALA A 27 15.64 2.25 -11.80
C ALA A 27 15.69 3.66 -11.22
N GLY A 28 16.69 3.97 -10.41
CA GLY A 28 16.81 5.31 -9.85
C GLY A 28 18.02 5.50 -8.96
N GLY A 29 18.17 6.70 -8.45
CA GLY A 29 19.28 7.07 -7.59
C GLY A 29 18.90 8.17 -6.61
N TYR A 30 19.68 8.23 -5.54
CA TYR A 30 19.54 9.18 -4.46
C TYR A 30 20.77 10.06 -4.30
N ASP A 31 20.53 11.32 -3.95
CA ASP A 31 21.48 12.22 -3.31
C ASP A 31 21.06 12.37 -1.84
N TYR A 32 21.72 11.61 -0.96
CA TYR A 32 21.38 11.55 0.48
C TYR A 32 22.32 12.44 1.30
N ARG A 33 21.76 13.25 2.17
CA ARG A 33 22.46 14.22 3.01
C ARG A 33 22.02 14.12 4.46
N PRO A 34 22.87 13.58 5.36
CA PRO A 34 22.58 13.61 6.81
C PRO A 34 22.63 15.04 7.34
N ASN A 35 21.75 15.39 8.28
CA ASN A 35 21.75 16.72 8.92
C ASN A 35 22.96 16.94 9.83
N SER A 36 23.47 15.85 10.44
CA SER A 36 24.61 15.94 11.35
C SER A 36 25.48 14.66 11.27
N ALA A 37 26.68 14.74 11.81
CA ALA A 37 27.57 13.58 11.97
C ALA A 37 27.04 12.52 12.96
N LEU A 38 26.01 12.87 13.76
CA LEU A 38 25.35 11.95 14.70
C LEU A 38 24.28 11.10 14.00
N THR A 39 23.86 11.48 12.79
CA THR A 39 23.04 10.61 11.96
C THR A 39 23.84 9.34 11.73
N SER A 40 23.25 8.20 12.11
CA SER A 40 23.83 6.87 11.85
C SER A 40 24.29 6.79 10.40
N PRO A 41 25.33 6.03 10.03
CA PRO A 41 25.85 5.96 8.65
C PRO A 41 24.86 5.25 7.71
N GLN A 42 23.60 5.63 7.80
CA GLN A 42 22.57 5.29 6.82
C GLN A 42 22.88 6.06 5.53
N ARG A 43 22.69 5.41 4.43
CA ARG A 43 22.71 6.03 3.12
C ARG A 43 21.61 5.39 2.28
N LEU A 44 21.19 6.10 1.26
CA LEU A 44 20.28 5.58 0.25
C LEU A 44 21.11 5.28 -1.00
N ASP A 45 21.08 4.04 -1.45
CA ASP A 45 21.84 3.60 -2.60
C ASP A 45 21.02 3.66 -3.89
N SER A 46 21.69 4.00 -4.99
CA SER A 46 21.13 3.92 -6.34
C SER A 46 21.06 2.47 -6.80
N GLY A 47 20.06 2.14 -7.62
CA GLY A 47 19.92 0.78 -8.09
C GLY A 47 18.76 0.54 -9.05
N VAL A 48 18.52 -0.72 -9.28
CA VAL A 48 17.41 -1.22 -10.10
C VAL A 48 16.63 -2.28 -9.34
N ASN A 49 15.34 -2.43 -9.65
CA ASN A 49 14.47 -3.37 -8.97
C ASN A 49 13.37 -3.89 -9.88
N VAL A 50 13.12 -5.19 -9.87
CA VAL A 50 11.90 -5.78 -10.39
C VAL A 50 10.84 -5.69 -9.31
N ARG A 51 10.16 -4.56 -9.23
CA ARG A 51 9.24 -4.22 -8.15
C ARG A 51 8.04 -5.15 -8.07
N ARG A 52 7.47 -5.49 -9.22
CA ARG A 52 6.38 -6.47 -9.37
C ARG A 52 6.58 -7.29 -10.62
N ALA A 53 6.43 -8.60 -10.49
CA ALA A 53 6.44 -9.54 -11.61
C ALA A 53 5.32 -10.55 -11.41
N ARG A 54 4.07 -10.09 -11.61
CA ARG A 54 2.86 -10.86 -11.33
C ARG A 54 2.34 -11.54 -12.58
N ILE A 55 1.94 -12.79 -12.44
CA ILE A 55 1.18 -13.53 -13.46
C ILE A 55 0.10 -14.35 -12.77
N GLY A 56 -1.03 -14.50 -13.41
CA GLY A 56 -2.11 -15.28 -12.85
C GLY A 56 -3.32 -15.40 -13.75
N VAL A 57 -4.34 -15.99 -13.18
CA VAL A 57 -5.65 -16.15 -13.81
C VAL A 57 -6.72 -15.54 -12.94
N VAL A 58 -7.64 -14.84 -13.58
CA VAL A 58 -8.86 -14.31 -12.96
C VAL A 58 -10.05 -14.73 -13.79
N GLY A 59 -11.19 -14.90 -13.18
CA GLY A 59 -12.34 -15.31 -13.95
C GLY A 59 -13.61 -15.45 -13.17
N LYS A 60 -14.59 -16.11 -13.79
CA LYS A 60 -15.85 -16.48 -13.15
C LYS A 60 -16.26 -17.90 -13.55
N PHE A 61 -17.06 -18.53 -12.71
CA PHE A 61 -17.74 -19.78 -13.00
C PHE A 61 -19.16 -19.76 -12.46
N LEU A 62 -20.05 -20.51 -13.07
CA LEU A 62 -21.47 -20.54 -12.74
C LEU A 62 -22.11 -19.14 -12.65
N GLY A 63 -21.62 -18.21 -13.46
CA GLY A 63 -22.14 -16.84 -13.58
C GLY A 63 -21.72 -15.89 -12.45
N ASP A 64 -21.99 -16.22 -11.20
CA ASP A 64 -21.85 -15.34 -10.05
C ASP A 64 -20.63 -15.58 -9.17
N TRP A 65 -19.94 -16.69 -9.35
CA TRP A 65 -18.70 -16.99 -8.65
C TRP A 65 -17.51 -16.39 -9.39
N ASN A 66 -16.74 -15.54 -8.72
CA ASN A 66 -15.52 -14.97 -9.25
C ASN A 66 -14.31 -15.52 -8.49
N TYR A 67 -13.18 -15.62 -9.16
CA TYR A 67 -11.94 -16.11 -8.57
C TYR A 67 -10.74 -15.35 -9.11
N ALA A 68 -9.69 -15.34 -8.32
CA ALA A 68 -8.36 -14.92 -8.74
C ALA A 68 -7.33 -15.88 -8.16
N LEU A 69 -6.31 -16.18 -8.95
CA LEU A 69 -5.09 -16.83 -8.53
C LEU A 69 -3.93 -16.11 -9.21
N ILE A 70 -3.20 -15.30 -8.44
CA ILE A 70 -2.11 -14.47 -8.95
C ILE A 70 -0.88 -14.72 -8.08
N TYR A 71 0.24 -14.96 -8.73
CA TYR A 71 1.54 -15.14 -8.08
C TYR A 71 2.46 -13.97 -8.43
N ASP A 72 3.16 -13.41 -7.42
CA ASP A 72 4.16 -12.37 -7.58
C ASP A 72 5.57 -12.96 -7.44
N PHE A 73 6.37 -12.84 -8.50
CA PHE A 73 7.77 -13.22 -8.55
C PHE A 73 8.70 -12.02 -8.28
N GLY A 74 8.12 -10.82 -8.08
CA GLY A 74 8.86 -9.62 -7.74
C GLY A 74 9.45 -9.71 -6.34
N GLY A 75 10.64 -9.14 -6.15
CA GLY A 75 11.43 -9.34 -4.94
C GLY A 75 11.21 -8.32 -3.83
N THR A 76 10.24 -7.44 -3.94
CA THR A 76 10.13 -6.30 -3.03
C THR A 76 8.69 -5.89 -2.74
N SER A 77 7.84 -6.87 -2.47
CA SER A 77 6.52 -6.54 -1.92
C SER A 77 6.67 -5.81 -0.57
N ASP A 78 5.69 -4.99 -0.25
CA ASP A 78 5.65 -4.24 1.01
C ASP A 78 5.67 -5.21 2.21
N GLY A 79 6.23 -4.81 3.34
CA GLY A 79 6.29 -5.64 4.54
C GLY A 79 7.59 -6.43 4.74
N PHE A 80 8.63 -6.14 3.97
CA PHE A 80 9.94 -6.78 4.10
C PHE A 80 10.83 -6.10 5.11
N ASP A 81 10.87 -6.64 6.30
CA ASP A 81 12.00 -6.50 7.23
C ASP A 81 12.57 -7.90 7.48
N SER A 82 13.23 -8.48 6.49
CA SER A 82 14.02 -9.69 6.70
C SER A 82 15.47 -9.32 7.00
N THR A 83 15.73 -8.83 8.18
CA THR A 83 17.07 -8.98 8.76
C THR A 83 17.24 -10.46 9.10
N ALA A 84 17.73 -11.24 8.17
CA ALA A 84 18.24 -12.55 8.48
C ALA A 84 19.42 -12.36 9.44
N SER A 85 19.28 -12.78 10.68
CA SER A 85 20.39 -12.84 11.62
C SER A 85 20.90 -14.28 11.72
N VAL A 86 22.17 -14.49 11.47
CA VAL A 86 22.85 -15.74 11.78
C VAL A 86 23.74 -15.51 12.99
N GLY A 87 23.46 -16.22 14.08
CA GLY A 87 24.24 -16.11 15.32
C GLY A 87 24.15 -14.75 16.02
N GLY A 88 23.00 -14.02 15.87
CA GLY A 88 22.79 -12.73 16.53
C GLY A 88 23.45 -11.54 15.83
N ASN A 89 24.17 -11.75 14.75
CA ASN A 89 24.69 -10.67 13.90
C ASN A 89 23.80 -10.51 12.68
N PRO A 90 23.40 -9.27 12.32
CA PRO A 90 22.73 -9.05 11.05
C PRO A 90 23.67 -9.47 9.92
N VAL A 91 23.35 -10.57 9.26
CA VAL A 91 23.96 -10.88 7.97
C VAL A 91 23.23 -10.01 6.97
N GLY A 92 23.97 -9.13 6.33
CA GLY A 92 23.47 -8.23 5.32
C GLY A 92 22.58 -8.95 4.32
N PHE A 93 21.80 -8.19 3.59
CA PHE A 93 20.91 -8.62 2.52
C PHE A 93 21.45 -9.86 1.79
N LEU A 94 20.77 -10.98 1.91
CA LEU A 94 21.02 -12.10 1.02
C LEU A 94 20.44 -11.70 -0.35
N PRO A 95 21.27 -11.52 -1.39
CA PRO A 95 20.77 -11.38 -2.74
C PRO A 95 19.93 -12.63 -3.05
N GLY A 96 18.64 -12.47 -3.26
CA GLY A 96 17.72 -13.58 -3.51
C GLY A 96 16.73 -13.91 -2.40
N GLY A 97 16.73 -13.18 -1.29
CA GLY A 97 15.67 -13.23 -0.27
C GLY A 97 14.38 -12.51 -0.66
N ALA A 98 14.17 -12.39 -1.94
CA ALA A 98 12.91 -11.92 -2.52
C ALA A 98 11.76 -12.82 -2.06
N LEU A 99 10.78 -12.29 -1.33
CA LEU A 99 9.54 -13.04 -1.12
C LEU A 99 8.72 -12.94 -2.41
N SER A 100 8.79 -13.97 -3.18
CA SER A 100 7.77 -14.27 -4.16
C SER A 100 6.60 -14.96 -3.46
N GLY A 101 5.36 -14.72 -3.85
CA GLY A 101 4.21 -15.30 -3.18
C GLY A 101 2.90 -15.23 -3.90
N VAL A 102 1.95 -15.89 -3.29
CA VAL A 102 0.56 -15.84 -3.73
C VAL A 102 0.00 -14.47 -3.36
N GLU A 103 -0.11 -13.58 -4.34
CA GLU A 103 -0.69 -12.25 -4.20
C GLU A 103 -2.19 -12.31 -3.96
N ASN A 104 -2.88 -13.07 -4.81
CA ASN A 104 -4.30 -13.30 -4.71
C ASN A 104 -4.62 -14.79 -4.89
N ALA A 105 -5.38 -15.35 -3.97
CA ALA A 105 -5.99 -16.68 -4.08
C ALA A 105 -7.32 -16.65 -3.34
N TYR A 106 -8.37 -16.16 -4.00
CA TYR A 106 -9.67 -15.98 -3.36
C TYR A 106 -10.84 -16.38 -4.25
N LEU A 107 -11.97 -16.61 -3.58
CA LEU A 107 -13.29 -16.75 -4.18
C LEU A 107 -14.19 -15.61 -3.74
N SER A 108 -15.05 -15.13 -4.64
CA SER A 108 -16.04 -14.10 -4.39
C SER A 108 -17.38 -14.49 -5.01
N TYR A 109 -18.45 -14.52 -4.22
CA TYR A 109 -19.80 -14.76 -4.69
C TYR A 109 -20.56 -13.43 -4.82
N THR A 110 -21.09 -13.14 -6.00
CA THR A 110 -21.74 -11.86 -6.32
C THR A 110 -23.22 -11.99 -6.74
N GLY A 111 -23.83 -13.15 -6.50
CA GLY A 111 -25.22 -13.42 -6.88
C GLY A 111 -26.26 -12.67 -6.07
N PHE A 112 -25.90 -12.15 -4.88
CA PHE A 112 -26.82 -11.35 -4.07
C PHE A 112 -26.87 -9.90 -4.54
N LYS A 113 -28.09 -9.37 -4.68
CA LYS A 113 -28.33 -7.98 -5.15
C LYS A 113 -29.27 -7.21 -4.19
N PRO A 114 -28.94 -7.09 -2.90
CA PRO A 114 -29.80 -6.41 -1.94
C PRO A 114 -29.82 -4.90 -2.22
N PHE A 115 -30.98 -4.29 -1.99
CA PHE A 115 -31.17 -2.83 -2.06
C PHE A 115 -30.71 -2.19 -3.38
N GLY A 116 -30.85 -2.91 -4.50
CA GLY A 116 -30.43 -2.42 -5.81
C GLY A 116 -28.91 -2.41 -6.06
N GLY A 117 -28.09 -2.78 -5.08
CA GLY A 117 -26.65 -2.93 -5.19
C GLY A 117 -26.21 -4.36 -5.43
N LYS A 118 -24.89 -4.58 -5.54
CA LYS A 118 -24.25 -5.88 -5.61
C LYS A 118 -23.57 -6.16 -4.28
N LEU A 119 -23.83 -7.33 -3.70
CA LEU A 119 -23.12 -7.82 -2.53
C LEU A 119 -22.12 -8.90 -2.97
N ALA A 120 -20.84 -8.68 -2.73
CA ALA A 120 -19.80 -9.68 -2.86
C ALA A 120 -19.48 -10.25 -1.47
N VAL A 121 -19.56 -11.57 -1.32
CA VAL A 121 -19.04 -12.29 -0.14
C VAL A 121 -17.80 -13.00 -0.60
N GLU A 122 -16.68 -12.73 0.03
CA GLU A 122 -15.37 -13.14 -0.47
C GLU A 122 -14.43 -13.59 0.63
N GLY A 123 -13.54 -14.51 0.29
CA GLY A 123 -12.57 -15.04 1.24
C GLY A 123 -11.41 -15.74 0.55
N GLY A 124 -10.28 -15.72 1.22
CA GLY A 124 -9.02 -16.26 0.75
C GLY A 124 -7.86 -15.32 1.07
N VAL A 125 -6.85 -15.32 0.21
CA VAL A 125 -5.74 -14.37 0.24
C VAL A 125 -6.01 -13.29 -0.78
N MET A 126 -6.07 -12.04 -0.34
CA MET A 126 -6.39 -10.95 -1.25
C MET A 126 -5.82 -9.62 -0.76
N ASP A 127 -5.63 -8.73 -1.72
CA ASP A 127 -5.39 -7.32 -1.51
C ASP A 127 -6.74 -6.65 -1.21
N LEU A 128 -6.88 -6.11 0.00
CA LEU A 128 -8.15 -5.58 0.49
C LEU A 128 -8.39 -4.16 -0.05
N PRO A 129 -9.61 -3.83 -0.47
CA PRO A 129 -9.95 -2.46 -0.87
C PRO A 129 -10.15 -1.56 0.37
N TYR A 130 -9.17 -1.54 1.26
CA TYR A 130 -9.05 -0.69 2.43
C TYR A 130 -8.19 0.52 2.08
N THR A 131 -8.65 1.73 2.42
CA THR A 131 -8.18 3.04 1.95
C THR A 131 -8.38 3.28 0.44
N LEU A 132 -8.41 4.53 0.02
CA LEU A 132 -8.56 4.90 -1.38
C LEU A 132 -7.32 4.55 -2.19
N ASP A 133 -6.12 4.79 -1.63
CA ASP A 133 -4.85 4.51 -2.29
C ASP A 133 -4.66 2.98 -2.50
N GLU A 134 -5.01 2.15 -1.51
CA GLU A 134 -4.92 0.69 -1.64
C GLU A 134 -6.00 0.12 -2.57
N ALA A 135 -7.22 0.67 -2.55
CA ALA A 135 -8.29 0.30 -3.48
C ALA A 135 -7.98 0.69 -4.94
N THR A 136 -7.06 1.63 -5.14
CA THR A 136 -6.51 1.98 -6.45
C THR A 136 -5.44 0.97 -6.85
N SER A 137 -5.61 0.33 -7.98
CA SER A 137 -4.63 -0.63 -8.48
C SER A 137 -3.24 0.00 -8.57
N SER A 138 -2.19 -0.72 -8.16
CA SER A 138 -0.82 -0.26 -8.33
C SER A 138 -0.38 -0.06 -9.79
N ASN A 139 -1.20 -0.48 -10.77
CA ASN A 139 -1.02 -0.07 -12.17
C ASN A 139 -1.48 1.35 -12.44
N ASP A 140 -2.33 1.91 -11.59
CA ASP A 140 -3.12 3.11 -11.85
C ASP A 140 -2.74 4.29 -10.93
N ILE A 141 -1.98 4.05 -9.85
CA ILE A 141 -1.47 5.10 -8.96
C ILE A 141 -0.61 6.11 -9.73
N LEU A 142 -0.63 7.38 -9.33
CA LEU A 142 0.04 8.48 -10.02
C LEU A 142 1.56 8.40 -9.97
N PHE A 143 2.12 7.87 -8.89
CA PHE A 143 3.54 7.78 -8.61
C PHE A 143 4.01 6.33 -8.56
N MET A 144 5.32 6.11 -8.56
CA MET A 144 5.89 4.76 -8.56
C MET A 144 5.50 3.98 -7.29
N GLU A 145 5.40 4.67 -6.14
CA GLU A 145 4.99 4.06 -4.87
C GLU A 145 3.92 4.90 -4.18
N ARG A 146 3.16 4.25 -3.29
CA ARG A 146 2.16 4.86 -2.43
C ARG A 146 2.79 5.81 -1.41
N ALA A 147 2.00 6.70 -0.83
CA ALA A 147 2.44 7.56 0.26
C ALA A 147 2.69 6.75 1.54
N SER A 148 3.76 7.10 2.28
CA SER A 148 4.21 6.35 3.46
C SER A 148 3.12 6.16 4.52
N ALA A 149 2.26 7.14 4.73
CA ALA A 149 1.18 7.02 5.73
C ALA A 149 0.17 5.92 5.37
N GLY A 150 -0.20 5.80 4.08
CA GLY A 150 -1.07 4.73 3.58
C GLY A 150 -0.41 3.36 3.71
N VAL A 151 0.88 3.24 3.32
CA VAL A 151 1.64 1.99 3.47
C VAL A 151 1.73 1.56 4.93
N VAL A 152 2.03 2.47 5.85
CA VAL A 152 2.09 2.16 7.29
C VAL A 152 0.73 1.71 7.82
N ALA A 153 -0.36 2.35 7.38
CA ALA A 153 -1.71 1.96 7.77
C ALA A 153 -2.02 0.53 7.31
N THR A 154 -1.89 0.25 6.02
CA THR A 154 -2.25 -1.06 5.46
C THR A 154 -1.41 -2.20 6.03
N ASN A 155 -0.18 -1.96 6.46
CA ASN A 155 0.69 -3.00 7.04
C ASN A 155 0.26 -3.49 8.43
N ILE A 156 -0.63 -2.80 9.13
CA ILE A 156 -1.05 -3.18 10.50
C ILE A 156 -1.95 -4.42 10.47
N ALA A 157 -3.07 -4.38 9.77
CA ALA A 157 -4.00 -5.51 9.67
C ALA A 157 -4.67 -5.65 8.29
N ALA A 158 -4.29 -4.84 7.31
CA ALA A 158 -4.71 -4.90 5.90
C ALA A 158 -3.52 -5.23 4.98
N GLY A 159 -3.56 -4.79 3.72
CA GLY A 159 -2.45 -4.86 2.77
C GLY A 159 -2.37 -6.17 1.99
N ASP A 160 -1.34 -6.24 1.17
CA ASP A 160 -1.05 -7.36 0.26
C ASP A 160 -0.86 -8.70 1.00
N PHE A 161 -1.16 -9.83 0.34
CA PHE A 161 -0.98 -11.21 0.84
C PHE A 161 -1.73 -11.55 2.13
N ARG A 162 -2.78 -10.84 2.45
CA ARG A 162 -3.52 -11.00 3.70
C ARG A 162 -4.57 -12.12 3.59
N SER A 163 -4.57 -13.03 4.55
CA SER A 163 -5.70 -13.95 4.72
C SER A 163 -6.91 -13.20 5.23
N THR A 164 -8.07 -13.39 4.58
CA THR A 164 -9.24 -12.58 4.88
C THR A 164 -10.55 -13.29 4.55
N PHE A 165 -11.61 -12.85 5.24
CA PHE A 165 -12.98 -13.20 4.93
C PHE A 165 -13.88 -12.00 5.22
N GLY A 166 -14.78 -11.66 4.30
CA GLY A 166 -15.69 -10.54 4.51
C GLY A 166 -16.64 -10.31 3.35
N SER A 167 -17.15 -9.11 3.28
CA SER A 167 -18.08 -8.71 2.23
C SER A 167 -17.98 -7.24 1.91
N ARG A 168 -18.34 -6.92 0.69
CA ARG A 168 -18.58 -5.54 0.23
C ARG A 168 -19.90 -5.45 -0.51
N TRP A 169 -20.60 -4.38 -0.24
CA TRP A 169 -21.80 -4.00 -0.99
C TRP A 169 -21.54 -2.70 -1.74
N TYR A 170 -21.95 -2.63 -2.99
CA TYR A 170 -21.75 -1.44 -3.80
C TYR A 170 -22.85 -1.23 -4.83
N THR A 171 -23.09 0.03 -5.13
CA THR A 171 -23.92 0.54 -6.22
C THR A 171 -23.02 1.27 -7.21
N ASP A 172 -23.62 2.02 -8.15
CA ASP A 172 -22.84 2.88 -9.04
C ASP A 172 -22.23 4.10 -8.30
N THR A 173 -22.75 4.43 -7.10
CA THR A 173 -22.32 5.62 -6.33
C THR A 173 -21.79 5.33 -4.95
N PHE A 174 -22.26 4.30 -4.27
CA PHE A 174 -21.88 3.97 -2.89
C PHE A 174 -21.20 2.60 -2.80
N TRP A 175 -20.27 2.52 -1.89
CA TRP A 175 -19.52 1.34 -1.55
C TRP A 175 -19.36 1.22 -0.04
N ALA A 176 -19.53 0.03 0.52
CA ALA A 176 -19.22 -0.27 1.92
C ALA A 176 -18.75 -1.72 2.03
N GLY A 177 -17.69 -1.96 2.79
CA GLY A 177 -17.16 -3.29 3.01
C GLY A 177 -16.56 -3.45 4.40
N ALA A 178 -16.56 -4.69 4.89
CA ALA A 178 -15.92 -5.05 6.13
C ALA A 178 -15.36 -6.49 6.05
N TYR A 179 -14.16 -6.67 6.62
CA TYR A 179 -13.41 -7.92 6.54
C TYR A 179 -12.75 -8.23 7.87
N VAL A 180 -12.78 -9.50 8.23
CA VAL A 180 -11.89 -10.07 9.26
C VAL A 180 -10.60 -10.48 8.58
N THR A 181 -9.47 -10.11 9.14
CA THR A 181 -8.14 -10.36 8.59
C THR A 181 -7.30 -11.19 9.53
N GLY A 182 -6.53 -12.11 8.97
CA GLY A 182 -5.52 -12.89 9.66
C GLY A 182 -4.10 -12.39 9.36
N PRO A 183 -3.08 -13.23 9.56
CA PRO A 183 -1.71 -12.90 9.20
C PRO A 183 -1.52 -12.80 7.69
N THR A 184 -0.44 -12.17 7.26
CA THR A 184 0.02 -12.27 5.88
C THR A 184 0.43 -13.70 5.58
N THR A 185 -0.06 -14.22 4.47
CA THR A 185 0.33 -15.56 4.00
C THR A 185 1.61 -15.42 3.19
N GLY A 186 2.71 -15.94 3.71
CA GLY A 186 4.00 -15.87 3.00
C GLY A 186 4.02 -16.70 1.71
N ALA A 187 5.08 -16.48 0.95
CA ALA A 187 5.32 -17.06 -0.36
C ALA A 187 5.48 -18.57 -0.40
N ILE A 188 5.92 -19.18 0.66
CA ILE A 188 6.31 -20.59 0.68
C ILE A 188 5.49 -21.32 1.74
N HIS A 189 4.78 -22.33 1.30
CA HIS A 189 4.09 -23.27 2.19
C HIS A 189 5.10 -24.00 3.08
N SER A 190 5.32 -23.45 4.27
CA SER A 190 5.85 -24.18 5.39
C SER A 190 4.92 -23.97 6.58
N ALA A 191 4.96 -24.83 7.57
CA ALA A 191 4.22 -24.63 8.82
C ALA A 191 4.56 -23.27 9.46
N SER A 192 5.73 -22.72 9.16
CA SER A 192 6.19 -21.40 9.60
C SER A 192 5.61 -20.23 8.81
N SER A 193 4.91 -20.44 7.70
CA SER A 193 4.23 -19.37 6.95
C SER A 193 2.79 -19.13 7.41
N ILE A 194 2.21 -20.03 8.16
CA ILE A 194 0.86 -19.88 8.73
C ILE A 194 0.94 -19.06 10.01
N ASN A 195 1.88 -19.43 10.89
CA ASN A 195 2.28 -18.64 12.05
C ASN A 195 3.80 -18.56 12.06
N PRO A 196 4.42 -17.38 12.13
CA PRO A 196 5.85 -17.27 12.29
C PRO A 196 6.31 -18.12 13.47
N ASN A 197 7.39 -18.86 13.31
CA ASN A 197 7.88 -19.77 14.35
C ASN A 197 7.95 -19.06 15.71
N GLY A 198 7.24 -19.62 16.71
CA GLY A 198 7.20 -19.08 18.06
C GLY A 198 6.29 -17.87 18.26
N MET A 199 5.41 -17.56 17.31
CA MET A 199 4.40 -16.50 17.43
C MET A 199 2.98 -17.11 17.50
N THR A 200 2.05 -16.40 18.13
CA THR A 200 0.63 -16.75 18.12
C THR A 200 -0.07 -16.20 16.89
N GLU A 201 -1.36 -16.48 16.78
CA GLU A 201 -2.25 -15.94 15.76
C GLU A 201 -2.34 -14.42 15.84
N GLN A 202 -2.48 -13.79 14.70
CA GLN A 202 -2.85 -12.39 14.55
C GLN A 202 -4.24 -12.32 13.93
N TYR A 203 -5.11 -11.45 14.45
CA TYR A 203 -6.34 -11.10 13.74
C TYR A 203 -6.75 -9.64 13.94
N GLY A 204 -7.44 -9.14 12.92
CA GLY A 204 -7.94 -7.79 12.89
C GLY A 204 -9.27 -7.68 12.15
N VAL A 205 -9.79 -6.49 12.09
CA VAL A 205 -10.98 -6.12 11.31
C VAL A 205 -10.67 -4.84 10.56
N VAL A 206 -11.03 -4.80 9.29
CA VAL A 206 -10.96 -3.58 8.48
C VAL A 206 -12.34 -3.29 7.92
N ALA A 207 -12.67 -2.00 7.83
CA ALA A 207 -13.91 -1.53 7.25
C ALA A 207 -13.65 -0.24 6.46
N ARG A 208 -14.38 -0.07 5.36
CA ARG A 208 -14.36 1.14 4.55
C ARG A 208 -15.76 1.46 4.08
N ALA A 209 -16.11 2.74 4.08
CA ALA A 209 -17.34 3.25 3.47
C ALA A 209 -17.02 4.48 2.65
N ALA A 210 -17.38 4.46 1.37
CA ALA A 210 -17.01 5.50 0.44
C ALA A 210 -18.08 5.69 -0.66
N GLY A 211 -18.00 6.79 -1.39
CA GLY A 211 -18.91 6.97 -2.49
C GLY A 211 -18.62 8.20 -3.34
N GLN A 212 -19.12 8.15 -4.56
CA GLN A 212 -19.13 9.27 -5.47
C GLN A 212 -20.33 10.18 -5.15
N ILE A 213 -20.08 11.20 -4.30
CA ILE A 213 -21.11 12.06 -3.71
C ILE A 213 -21.75 12.96 -4.78
N VAL A 214 -20.93 13.40 -5.73
CA VAL A 214 -21.35 14.21 -6.86
C VAL A 214 -20.71 13.66 -8.12
N SER A 215 -21.48 13.54 -9.19
CA SER A 215 -20.95 13.17 -10.50
C SER A 215 -21.73 13.82 -11.63
N GLY A 216 -21.04 14.20 -12.68
CA GLY A 216 -21.57 14.72 -13.92
C GLY A 216 -20.79 14.20 -15.10
N ARG A 217 -21.00 14.80 -16.28
CA ARG A 217 -20.33 14.36 -17.49
C ARG A 217 -18.81 14.48 -17.40
N ASP A 218 -18.32 15.56 -16.82
CA ASP A 218 -16.89 15.93 -16.84
C ASP A 218 -16.33 16.15 -15.43
N TYR A 219 -17.07 15.82 -14.38
CA TYR A 219 -16.63 16.00 -13.00
C TYR A 219 -17.17 14.91 -12.08
N SER A 220 -16.42 14.65 -11.02
CA SER A 220 -16.83 13.78 -9.93
C SER A 220 -16.17 14.20 -8.62
N LEU A 221 -16.85 13.91 -7.51
CA LEU A 221 -16.32 14.05 -6.17
C LEU A 221 -16.61 12.77 -5.40
N HIS A 222 -15.56 12.18 -4.88
CA HIS A 222 -15.57 11.00 -4.01
C HIS A 222 -15.17 11.41 -2.60
N LEU A 223 -15.88 10.89 -1.61
CA LEU A 223 -15.55 11.01 -0.19
C LEU A 223 -15.71 9.63 0.47
N GLY A 224 -14.91 9.38 1.48
CA GLY A 224 -14.99 8.15 2.26
C GLY A 224 -14.23 8.21 3.58
N GLY A 225 -14.23 7.09 4.27
CA GLY A 225 -13.48 6.90 5.50
C GLY A 225 -13.33 5.42 5.83
N ASP A 226 -12.27 5.13 6.56
CA ASP A 226 -11.82 3.79 6.85
C ASP A 226 -11.55 3.62 8.34
N ALA A 227 -11.67 2.38 8.79
CA ALA A 227 -11.30 1.97 10.13
C ALA A 227 -10.61 0.61 10.09
N GLU A 228 -9.52 0.50 10.81
CA GLU A 228 -8.75 -0.72 10.95
C GLU A 228 -8.47 -0.98 12.42
N PHE A 229 -8.64 -2.23 12.84
CA PHE A 229 -8.46 -2.69 14.20
C PHE A 229 -7.59 -3.94 14.20
N LEU A 230 -6.37 -3.83 14.69
CA LEU A 230 -5.57 -4.98 15.10
C LEU A 230 -6.03 -5.37 16.50
N ILE A 231 -6.91 -6.38 16.59
CA ILE A 231 -7.55 -6.78 17.83
C ILE A 231 -6.60 -7.65 18.65
N GLN A 232 -5.90 -8.55 17.97
CA GLN A 232 -4.90 -9.41 18.59
C GLN A 232 -3.58 -9.32 17.81
N PRO A 233 -2.60 -8.55 18.32
CA PRO A 233 -1.24 -8.61 17.83
C PRO A 233 -0.63 -9.99 18.10
N PRO A 234 0.22 -10.51 17.20
CA PRO A 234 0.93 -11.75 17.46
C PRO A 234 1.88 -11.57 18.63
N HIS A 235 1.97 -12.55 19.52
CA HIS A 235 2.93 -12.54 20.62
C HIS A 235 3.88 -13.74 20.55
N ASN A 236 5.11 -13.50 20.99
CA ASN A 236 6.14 -14.52 21.03
C ASN A 236 5.84 -15.57 22.09
N LEU A 237 5.75 -16.82 21.71
CA LEU A 237 5.40 -17.94 22.61
C LEU A 237 6.50 -18.25 23.65
N VAL A 238 7.73 -17.79 23.42
CA VAL A 238 8.86 -18.07 24.34
C VAL A 238 8.91 -17.05 25.47
N ASN A 239 8.71 -15.77 25.15
CA ASN A 239 8.85 -14.68 26.13
C ASN A 239 7.58 -13.83 26.31
N GLY A 240 6.50 -14.15 25.61
CA GLY A 240 5.22 -13.45 25.72
C GLY A 240 5.23 -12.03 25.14
N SER A 241 6.30 -11.59 24.46
CA SER A 241 6.38 -10.24 23.96
C SER A 241 5.41 -10.01 22.79
N GLN A 242 4.68 -8.91 22.85
CA GLN A 242 3.84 -8.40 21.77
C GLN A 242 4.48 -7.14 21.23
N THR A 243 4.84 -7.14 19.98
CA THR A 243 5.53 -6.00 19.36
C THR A 243 4.86 -5.59 18.07
N LEU A 244 4.87 -4.28 17.81
CA LEU A 244 4.45 -3.67 16.56
C LEU A 244 5.53 -2.67 16.16
N ALA A 245 5.88 -2.62 14.87
CA ALA A 245 6.77 -1.60 14.34
C ALA A 245 6.04 -0.84 13.22
N LEU A 246 6.06 0.47 13.29
CA LEU A 246 5.57 1.34 12.24
C LEU A 246 6.78 1.94 11.53
N SER A 247 6.91 1.69 10.25
CA SER A 247 8.02 2.18 9.44
C SER A 247 7.68 2.12 7.96
N ASP A 248 8.31 2.98 7.17
CA ASP A 248 8.30 2.87 5.72
C ASP A 248 9.61 3.37 5.11
N ARG A 249 9.85 2.99 3.87
CA ARG A 249 10.91 3.49 3.01
C ARG A 249 10.51 4.86 2.44
N PRO A 250 11.45 5.65 1.95
CA PRO A 250 11.16 7.01 1.44
C PRO A 250 10.46 7.01 0.07
N GLU A 251 9.32 6.34 -0.04
CA GLU A 251 8.40 6.28 -1.20
C GLU A 251 9.05 5.85 -2.53
N LEU A 252 10.14 5.08 -2.43
CA LEU A 252 10.76 4.31 -3.50
C LEU A 252 11.22 2.97 -2.95
N ARG A 253 11.25 1.95 -3.81
CA ARG A 253 11.63 0.58 -3.42
C ARG A 253 12.95 0.14 -4.07
N ILE A 254 13.84 1.08 -4.35
CA ILE A 254 15.17 0.83 -4.92
C ILE A 254 16.17 0.50 -3.82
N ASP A 255 16.06 1.21 -2.69
CA ASP A 255 16.87 1.00 -1.49
C ASP A 255 15.98 0.49 -0.34
N PRO A 256 16.44 -0.47 0.50
CA PRO A 256 15.66 -1.03 1.58
C PRO A 256 15.62 -0.17 2.85
N THR A 257 16.39 0.91 2.93
CA THR A 257 16.55 1.70 4.14
C THR A 257 15.27 2.43 4.53
N THR A 258 14.85 2.28 5.79
CA THR A 258 13.78 3.07 6.41
C THR A 258 14.38 4.26 7.15
N LEU A 259 13.95 5.48 6.82
CA LEU A 259 14.44 6.70 7.48
C LEU A 259 13.62 7.04 8.73
N VAL A 260 12.33 6.72 8.71
CA VAL A 260 11.43 6.88 9.85
C VAL A 260 10.94 5.52 10.33
N THR A 261 11.01 5.29 11.64
CA THR A 261 10.58 4.03 12.26
C THR A 261 10.37 4.23 13.76
N THR A 262 9.29 3.68 14.30
CA THR A 262 9.09 3.61 15.75
C THR A 262 10.07 2.65 16.43
N GLY A 263 10.75 1.80 15.64
CA GLY A 263 11.33 0.58 16.18
C GLY A 263 10.25 -0.38 16.70
N ALA A 264 10.65 -1.44 17.36
CA ALA A 264 9.74 -2.39 17.96
C ALA A 264 9.06 -1.78 19.20
N LEU A 265 7.79 -1.37 19.07
CA LEU A 265 6.96 -0.96 20.20
C LEU A 265 6.61 -2.19 21.02
N ALA A 266 6.99 -2.21 22.29
CA ALA A 266 6.78 -3.33 23.19
C ALA A 266 5.40 -3.28 23.89
N ASN A 267 4.92 -4.46 24.28
CA ASN A 267 3.68 -4.67 25.05
C ASN A 267 2.41 -4.15 24.34
N VAL A 268 2.39 -4.20 23.03
CA VAL A 268 1.22 -3.77 22.24
C VAL A 268 0.06 -4.74 22.46
N SER A 269 -1.05 -4.24 22.96
CA SER A 269 -2.27 -5.02 23.18
C SER A 269 -3.27 -4.89 22.03
N ALA A 270 -3.30 -3.75 21.37
CA ALA A 270 -4.13 -3.49 20.19
C ALA A 270 -3.57 -2.31 19.39
N ALA A 271 -4.02 -2.17 18.15
CA ALA A 271 -3.79 -0.95 17.39
C ALA A 271 -5.03 -0.60 16.56
N GLN A 272 -5.29 0.68 16.36
CA GLN A 272 -6.38 1.18 15.52
C GLN A 272 -5.85 2.22 14.56
N VAL A 273 -6.41 2.22 13.35
CA VAL A 273 -6.21 3.28 12.36
C VAL A 273 -7.57 3.79 11.90
N PHE A 274 -7.71 5.09 11.84
CA PHE A 274 -8.86 5.73 11.19
C PHE A 274 -8.34 6.60 10.08
N SER A 275 -9.07 6.66 8.96
CA SER A 275 -8.74 7.57 7.89
C SER A 275 -9.94 8.27 7.30
N ALA A 276 -9.68 9.42 6.70
CA ALA A 276 -10.61 10.14 5.86
C ALA A 276 -10.01 10.27 4.46
N GLU A 277 -10.83 10.05 3.44
CA GLU A 277 -10.41 10.06 2.04
C GLU A 277 -11.27 11.00 1.20
N ALA A 278 -10.62 11.65 0.24
CA ALA A 278 -11.29 12.48 -0.76
C ALA A 278 -10.57 12.38 -2.11
N ALA A 279 -11.34 12.32 -3.20
CA ALA A 279 -10.80 12.38 -4.55
C ALA A 279 -11.83 12.96 -5.53
N GLY A 280 -11.35 13.35 -6.71
CA GLY A 280 -12.27 13.82 -7.74
C GLY A 280 -11.60 14.12 -9.06
N THR A 281 -12.43 14.34 -10.06
CA THR A 281 -12.03 14.73 -11.41
C THR A 281 -12.76 15.97 -11.85
N TYR A 282 -12.10 16.79 -12.66
CA TYR A 282 -12.72 17.86 -13.44
C TYR A 282 -12.08 17.90 -14.83
N GLY A 283 -12.72 17.27 -15.81
CA GLY A 283 -12.10 17.00 -17.11
C GLY A 283 -10.79 16.21 -16.95
N PRO A 284 -9.66 16.74 -17.46
CA PRO A 284 -8.34 16.11 -17.35
C PRO A 284 -7.64 16.31 -16.00
N LEU A 285 -8.20 17.12 -15.10
CA LEU A 285 -7.71 17.32 -13.75
C LEU A 285 -8.18 16.17 -12.84
N TYR A 286 -7.28 15.59 -12.08
CA TYR A 286 -7.55 14.64 -11.01
C TYR A 286 -6.91 15.11 -9.71
N PHE A 287 -7.54 14.84 -8.57
CA PHE A 287 -6.97 15.04 -7.25
C PHE A 287 -7.38 13.91 -6.31
N GLN A 288 -6.52 13.61 -5.35
CA GLN A 288 -6.74 12.60 -4.31
C GLN A 288 -5.98 13.00 -3.05
N GLY A 289 -6.51 12.60 -1.89
CA GLY A 289 -5.82 12.75 -0.61
C GLY A 289 -6.47 11.92 0.48
N GLU A 290 -5.63 11.50 1.42
CA GLU A 290 -6.04 10.77 2.61
C GLU A 290 -5.27 11.27 3.83
N TYR A 291 -5.90 11.16 4.99
CA TYR A 291 -5.26 11.46 6.26
C TYR A 291 -5.57 10.37 7.28
N PHE A 292 -4.54 9.91 8.00
CA PHE A 292 -4.54 8.75 8.89
C PHE A 292 -4.23 9.14 10.32
N TRP A 293 -4.98 8.58 11.26
CA TRP A 293 -4.76 8.66 12.70
C TRP A 293 -4.50 7.26 13.22
N PHE A 294 -3.33 7.06 13.86
CA PHE A 294 -2.90 5.80 14.43
C PHE A 294 -2.96 5.87 15.94
N ASN A 295 -3.56 4.87 16.56
CA ASN A 295 -3.56 4.67 18.00
C ASN A 295 -2.98 3.28 18.31
N VAL A 296 -1.98 3.20 19.18
CA VAL A 296 -1.34 1.96 19.61
C VAL A 296 -1.50 1.81 21.12
N GLU A 297 -2.28 0.83 21.53
CA GLU A 297 -2.52 0.52 22.93
C GLU A 297 -1.41 -0.39 23.47
N ARG A 298 -0.95 -0.13 24.69
CA ARG A 298 0.11 -0.89 25.32
C ARG A 298 -0.28 -1.33 26.74
N ASN A 299 0.03 -2.57 27.08
CA ASN A 299 -0.11 -3.08 28.43
C ASN A 299 0.98 -2.56 29.35
N ALA A 300 0.67 -2.37 30.63
CA ALA A 300 1.66 -2.05 31.64
C ALA A 300 2.69 -3.18 31.79
N VAL A 301 3.95 -2.83 32.01
CA VAL A 301 5.01 -3.81 32.25
C VAL A 301 4.86 -4.37 33.66
N THR A 302 4.68 -5.69 33.79
CA THR A 302 4.67 -6.36 35.10
C THR A 302 6.08 -6.35 35.71
N GLY A 303 6.22 -5.84 36.95
CA GLY A 303 7.48 -5.90 37.71
C GLY A 303 8.18 -4.56 37.96
N LEU A 304 7.73 -3.47 37.34
CA LEU A 304 8.10 -2.08 37.73
C LEU A 304 6.89 -1.45 38.44
N PRO A 305 7.08 -0.42 39.30
CA PRO A 305 5.91 0.32 39.78
C PRO A 305 5.08 0.71 38.55
N PRO A 306 3.74 0.62 38.61
CA PRO A 306 2.91 0.73 37.43
C PRO A 306 2.93 2.16 36.86
N ILE A 307 3.98 2.50 36.16
CA ILE A 307 3.94 3.54 35.17
C ILE A 307 3.30 2.84 33.99
N GLY A 308 1.97 2.98 33.89
CA GLY A 308 1.24 2.42 32.76
C GLY A 308 1.94 2.85 31.49
N ALA A 309 2.24 1.89 30.60
CA ALA A 309 2.78 2.25 29.30
C ALA A 309 1.70 3.06 28.57
N PRO A 310 1.92 4.36 28.30
CA PRO A 310 0.88 5.19 27.70
C PRO A 310 0.58 4.71 26.29
N ASN A 311 -0.68 4.89 25.87
CA ASN A 311 -1.04 4.74 24.47
C ASN A 311 -0.22 5.71 23.62
N LEU A 312 0.10 5.29 22.41
CA LEU A 312 0.87 6.09 21.47
C LEU A 312 -0.04 6.53 20.32
N HIS A 313 0.16 7.75 19.87
CA HIS A 313 -0.59 8.37 18.80
C HIS A 313 0.36 8.86 17.70
N PHE A 314 0.08 8.44 16.47
CA PHE A 314 0.83 8.87 15.31
C PHE A 314 -0.15 9.37 14.23
N GLN A 315 0.38 10.05 13.23
CA GLN A 315 -0.47 10.58 12.17
C GLN A 315 0.33 10.79 10.89
N GLY A 316 -0.38 10.84 9.80
CA GLY A 316 0.19 11.13 8.50
C GLY A 316 -0.87 11.24 7.42
N GLY A 317 -0.46 11.62 6.23
CA GLY A 317 -1.38 11.73 5.12
C GLY A 317 -0.68 12.22 3.86
N TYR A 318 -1.45 12.35 2.81
CA TYR A 318 -0.97 12.90 1.56
C TYR A 318 -2.07 13.66 0.83
N ALA A 319 -1.65 14.53 -0.06
CA ALA A 319 -2.49 15.14 -1.08
C ALA A 319 -1.73 15.12 -2.40
N GLU A 320 -2.41 14.71 -3.46
CA GLU A 320 -1.84 14.64 -4.80
C GLU A 320 -2.83 15.16 -5.85
N ALA A 321 -2.28 15.64 -6.94
CA ALA A 321 -3.07 16.08 -8.09
C ALA A 321 -2.31 15.79 -9.38
N SER A 322 -3.07 15.57 -10.45
CA SER A 322 -2.51 15.40 -11.79
C SER A 322 -3.33 16.14 -12.84
N TYR A 323 -2.69 16.37 -13.97
CA TYR A 323 -3.32 16.93 -15.16
C TYR A 323 -2.88 16.15 -16.40
N VAL A 324 -3.85 15.59 -17.10
CA VAL A 324 -3.61 14.84 -18.35
C VAL A 324 -3.55 15.83 -19.51
N LEU A 325 -2.34 16.06 -20.02
CA LEU A 325 -2.05 17.05 -21.07
C LEU A 325 -2.77 16.77 -22.39
N THR A 326 -3.06 15.51 -22.65
CA THR A 326 -3.76 15.03 -23.87
C THR A 326 -5.29 15.02 -23.72
N GLY A 327 -5.80 15.35 -22.52
CA GLY A 327 -7.23 15.61 -22.28
C GLY A 327 -8.07 14.37 -21.95
N GLU A 328 -7.48 13.25 -21.56
CA GLU A 328 -8.17 12.11 -20.96
C GLU A 328 -8.54 12.43 -19.50
N SER A 329 -9.39 11.58 -18.91
CA SER A 329 -9.81 11.69 -17.51
C SER A 329 -9.70 10.33 -16.83
N HIS A 330 -9.40 10.31 -15.54
CA HIS A 330 -9.40 9.10 -14.72
C HIS A 330 -10.82 8.56 -14.54
N PRO A 331 -11.11 7.31 -14.95
CA PRO A 331 -12.43 6.73 -14.80
C PRO A 331 -12.66 6.27 -13.35
N TYR A 332 -13.89 6.48 -12.84
CA TYR A 332 -14.27 5.93 -11.55
C TYR A 332 -14.69 4.48 -11.66
N ASN A 333 -14.24 3.65 -10.70
CA ASN A 333 -14.61 2.24 -10.57
C ASN A 333 -15.52 2.04 -9.34
N PRO A 334 -16.83 1.88 -9.53
CA PRO A 334 -17.75 1.68 -8.40
C PRO A 334 -17.47 0.40 -7.58
N GLY A 335 -16.90 -0.63 -8.22
CA GLY A 335 -16.64 -1.92 -7.57
C GLY A 335 -15.55 -1.89 -6.51
N SER A 336 -14.66 -0.89 -6.57
CA SER A 336 -13.61 -0.61 -5.57
C SER A 336 -13.72 0.76 -4.94
N ALA A 337 -14.68 1.57 -5.38
CA ALA A 337 -14.82 2.99 -5.02
C ALA A 337 -13.47 3.73 -5.12
N SER A 338 -12.86 3.67 -6.30
CA SER A 338 -11.56 4.30 -6.58
C SER A 338 -11.46 4.73 -8.04
N TYR A 339 -10.40 5.45 -8.38
CA TYR A 339 -10.16 5.88 -9.75
C TYR A 339 -9.18 4.95 -10.46
N GLY A 340 -9.40 4.71 -11.74
CA GLY A 340 -8.53 3.89 -12.58
C GLY A 340 -7.54 4.72 -13.40
N GLY A 341 -6.62 4.02 -14.08
CA GLY A 341 -5.61 4.62 -14.92
C GLY A 341 -6.13 5.16 -16.24
N ILE A 342 -5.29 5.91 -16.92
CA ILE A 342 -5.57 6.54 -18.20
C ILE A 342 -5.52 5.53 -19.35
N ALA A 343 -6.50 5.60 -20.22
CA ALA A 343 -6.49 4.93 -21.51
C ALA A 343 -6.34 5.98 -22.62
N PRO A 344 -5.19 6.03 -23.34
CA PRO A 344 -4.96 7.00 -24.39
C PRO A 344 -6.05 6.96 -25.46
N LYS A 345 -6.55 8.14 -25.85
CA LYS A 345 -7.47 8.29 -26.99
C LYS A 345 -6.77 7.88 -28.29
N ASP A 346 -5.50 8.30 -28.43
CA ASP A 346 -4.64 7.98 -29.57
C ASP A 346 -3.41 7.21 -29.05
N PRO A 347 -3.44 5.86 -29.00
CA PRO A 347 -2.30 5.06 -28.57
C PRO A 347 -1.05 5.33 -29.42
N PHE A 348 0.11 5.25 -28.77
CA PHE A 348 1.39 5.44 -29.45
C PHE A 348 1.56 4.47 -30.62
N SER A 349 1.87 5.02 -31.78
CA SER A 349 2.13 4.26 -32.99
C SER A 349 2.99 5.07 -33.96
N LEU A 350 4.11 4.50 -34.34
CA LEU A 350 5.00 5.12 -35.35
C LEU A 350 4.36 5.15 -36.74
N SER A 351 3.43 4.27 -37.04
CA SER A 351 2.79 4.18 -38.36
C SER A 351 1.57 5.09 -38.50
N SER A 352 0.78 5.30 -37.43
CA SER A 352 -0.41 6.15 -37.44
C SER A 352 -0.20 7.54 -36.85
N GLY A 353 0.98 7.80 -36.26
CA GLY A 353 1.32 9.11 -35.67
C GLY A 353 0.72 9.37 -34.29
N GLY A 354 0.14 8.35 -33.62
CA GLY A 354 -0.34 8.48 -32.25
C GLY A 354 0.80 8.66 -31.24
N TRP A 355 0.61 9.53 -30.24
CA TRP A 355 1.64 9.88 -29.25
C TRP A 355 1.40 9.31 -27.86
N GLY A 356 0.28 8.55 -27.65
CA GLY A 356 -0.14 8.12 -26.34
C GLY A 356 -0.69 9.27 -25.50
N ALA A 357 -0.94 9.02 -24.21
CA ALA A 357 -1.36 10.05 -23.28
C ALA A 357 -0.21 10.50 -22.37
N TRP A 358 -0.21 11.76 -21.97
CA TRP A 358 0.81 12.37 -21.13
C TRP A 358 0.15 13.02 -19.92
N GLU A 359 0.69 12.76 -18.74
CA GLU A 359 0.18 13.26 -17.47
C GLU A 359 1.32 13.80 -16.62
N ILE A 360 1.12 14.99 -16.04
CA ILE A 360 1.97 15.55 -15.01
C ILE A 360 1.29 15.45 -13.66
N ALA A 361 2.03 15.15 -12.60
CA ALA A 361 1.49 14.96 -11.27
C ALA A 361 2.39 15.59 -10.20
N GLY A 362 1.77 15.99 -9.07
CA GLY A 362 2.46 16.47 -7.89
C GLY A 362 1.85 15.85 -6.64
N ARG A 363 2.68 15.49 -5.64
CA ARG A 363 2.25 15.00 -4.33
C ARG A 363 3.05 15.64 -3.22
N PHE A 364 2.36 15.96 -2.14
CA PHE A 364 2.94 16.16 -0.82
C PHE A 364 2.46 15.01 0.08
N SER A 365 3.39 14.39 0.79
CA SER A 365 3.11 13.37 1.80
C SER A 365 3.85 13.67 3.09
N THR A 366 3.25 13.26 4.20
CA THR A 366 3.82 13.41 5.52
C THR A 366 3.46 12.22 6.41
N ILE A 367 4.39 11.79 7.24
CA ILE A 367 4.13 10.88 8.36
C ILE A 367 4.94 11.32 9.56
N ASP A 368 4.31 11.38 10.73
CA ASP A 368 4.95 11.68 12.02
C ASP A 368 4.81 10.47 12.95
N LEU A 369 5.94 9.82 13.21
CA LEU A 369 6.07 8.69 14.12
C LEU A 369 6.71 9.10 15.46
N ASN A 370 6.61 10.38 15.82
CA ASN A 370 6.99 10.86 17.14
C ASN A 370 5.77 10.94 18.05
N ASP A 371 5.91 10.46 19.27
CA ASP A 371 4.91 10.68 20.32
C ASP A 371 5.58 10.79 21.68
N GLN A 372 5.05 11.65 22.56
CA GLN A 372 5.49 11.86 23.94
C GLN A 372 7.00 12.13 24.03
N LEU A 373 7.55 12.96 23.15
CA LEU A 373 8.92 13.43 23.23
C LEU A 373 9.17 14.10 24.60
N ALA A 374 10.39 13.99 25.10
CA ALA A 374 10.81 14.32 26.47
C ALA A 374 10.37 13.31 27.56
N SER A 375 9.66 12.23 27.20
CA SER A 375 9.32 11.12 28.08
C SER A 375 10.18 9.89 27.79
N ALA A 376 10.64 9.19 28.80
CA ALA A 376 11.38 7.93 28.64
C ALA A 376 10.52 6.82 27.98
N ASN A 377 9.20 6.93 28.06
CA ASN A 377 8.24 5.99 27.44
C ASN A 377 7.74 6.47 26.06
N GLY A 378 8.23 7.60 25.59
CA GLY A 378 7.89 8.16 24.29
C GLY A 378 8.59 7.47 23.13
N VAL A 379 8.27 7.90 21.93
CA VAL A 379 8.81 7.40 20.67
C VAL A 379 9.38 8.56 19.86
N ALA A 380 10.60 8.40 19.37
CA ALA A 380 11.28 9.32 18.46
C ALA A 380 11.47 8.65 17.11
N GLY A 381 10.35 8.26 16.48
CA GLY A 381 10.38 7.55 15.19
C GLY A 381 10.76 8.43 14.00
N GLY A 382 10.68 9.75 14.18
CA GLY A 382 10.94 10.75 13.16
C GLY A 382 9.69 11.21 12.43
N ARG A 383 9.79 12.37 11.79
CA ARG A 383 8.79 12.89 10.85
C ARG A 383 9.42 12.98 9.46
N GLN A 384 8.73 12.46 8.48
CA GLN A 384 9.11 12.48 7.08
C GLN A 384 8.12 13.34 6.29
N ASN A 385 8.64 14.28 5.50
CA ASN A 385 7.88 15.04 4.51
C ASN A 385 8.51 14.77 3.15
N ILE A 386 7.70 14.39 2.16
CA ILE A 386 8.17 14.15 0.79
C ILE A 386 7.33 14.95 -0.20
N TYR A 387 8.02 15.64 -1.09
CA TYR A 387 7.45 16.32 -2.26
C TYR A 387 7.82 15.52 -3.49
N THR A 388 6.83 15.09 -4.27
CA THR A 388 7.06 14.28 -5.47
C THR A 388 6.49 14.98 -6.69
N LEU A 389 7.28 15.05 -7.76
CA LEU A 389 6.82 15.45 -9.10
C LEU A 389 6.90 14.24 -10.02
N GLY A 390 5.85 14.02 -10.81
CA GLY A 390 5.73 12.88 -11.72
C GLY A 390 5.44 13.31 -13.16
N LEU A 391 6.04 12.59 -14.08
CA LEU A 391 5.68 12.59 -15.50
C LEU A 391 5.35 11.17 -15.91
N ASN A 392 4.14 10.96 -16.39
CA ASN A 392 3.63 9.68 -16.83
C ASN A 392 3.35 9.70 -18.32
N TRP A 393 3.86 8.72 -19.04
CA TRP A 393 3.53 8.49 -20.43
C TRP A 393 2.84 7.14 -20.59
N TYR A 394 1.60 7.18 -21.01
CA TYR A 394 0.79 6.03 -21.35
C TYR A 394 0.89 5.79 -22.83
N ALA A 395 1.80 4.89 -23.25
CA ALA A 395 1.95 4.56 -24.66
C ALA A 395 0.65 3.91 -25.20
N ASN A 396 0.05 3.04 -24.42
CA ASN A 396 -1.27 2.45 -24.64
C ASN A 396 -1.83 1.98 -23.29
N ARG A 397 -2.95 1.26 -23.28
CA ARG A 397 -3.59 0.75 -22.05
C ARG A 397 -2.73 -0.22 -21.24
N ASN A 398 -1.71 -0.80 -21.84
CA ASN A 398 -0.90 -1.87 -21.26
C ASN A 398 0.52 -1.44 -20.94
N VAL A 399 1.01 -0.36 -21.54
CA VAL A 399 2.39 0.12 -21.41
C VAL A 399 2.42 1.55 -20.89
N ARG A 400 3.10 1.74 -19.77
CA ARG A 400 3.31 3.06 -19.13
C ARG A 400 4.78 3.24 -18.79
N LEU A 401 5.32 4.43 -19.00
CA LEU A 401 6.60 4.88 -18.46
C LEU A 401 6.33 5.99 -17.43
N MET A 402 7.04 5.94 -16.34
CA MET A 402 6.94 6.92 -15.26
C MET A 402 8.33 7.50 -14.98
N LEU A 403 8.39 8.79 -14.72
CA LEU A 403 9.57 9.49 -14.21
C LEU A 403 9.14 10.27 -12.97
N ASN A 404 9.78 10.01 -11.82
CA ASN A 404 9.50 10.69 -10.58
C ASN A 404 10.76 11.38 -10.05
N TYR A 405 10.59 12.62 -9.61
CA TYR A 405 11.55 13.34 -8.78
C TYR A 405 10.98 13.48 -7.38
N LEU A 406 11.75 13.12 -6.37
CA LEU A 406 11.37 13.20 -4.97
C LEU A 406 12.35 14.10 -4.22
N HIS A 407 11.81 14.96 -3.36
CA HIS A 407 12.58 15.70 -2.35
C HIS A 407 12.04 15.33 -0.98
N GLY A 408 12.88 14.73 -0.12
CA GLY A 408 12.54 14.31 1.23
C GLY A 408 13.26 15.11 2.30
N ASP A 409 12.52 15.46 3.36
CA ASP A 409 13.02 16.12 4.57
C ASP A 409 12.61 15.29 5.79
N ILE A 410 13.59 14.76 6.50
CA ILE A 410 13.42 13.88 7.65
C ILE A 410 13.88 14.60 8.90
N ALA A 411 12.93 14.95 9.77
CA ALA A 411 13.20 15.49 11.10
C ALA A 411 13.19 14.36 12.12
N LYS A 412 14.33 14.05 12.71
CA LYS A 412 14.49 12.95 13.67
C LYS A 412 15.48 13.32 14.76
N GLN A 413 15.21 12.86 15.96
CA GLN A 413 16.12 12.97 17.09
C GLN A 413 16.59 11.58 17.54
N ALA A 414 17.71 11.53 18.25
CA ALA A 414 18.40 10.30 18.63
C ALA A 414 17.57 9.39 19.56
N SER A 415 16.77 9.97 20.44
CA SER A 415 15.80 9.25 21.28
C SER A 415 14.76 10.24 21.82
N PRO A 416 13.67 9.77 22.46
CA PRO A 416 12.67 10.66 23.04
C PRO A 416 13.21 11.70 24.02
N THR A 417 14.28 11.37 24.72
CA THR A 417 14.93 12.26 25.73
C THR A 417 16.27 12.83 25.27
N ASN A 418 16.77 12.41 24.12
CA ASN A 418 17.99 12.93 23.50
C ASN A 418 17.64 13.66 22.21
N PHE A 419 17.62 14.98 22.25
CA PHE A 419 17.22 15.87 21.15
C PHE A 419 18.31 16.10 20.09
N ALA A 420 19.43 15.35 20.15
CA ALA A 420 20.45 15.43 19.10
C ALA A 420 19.85 15.09 17.73
N ASP A 421 20.08 15.96 16.76
CA ASP A 421 19.53 15.81 15.41
C ASP A 421 20.19 14.62 14.67
N THR A 422 19.37 13.66 14.30
CA THR A 422 19.73 12.48 13.49
C THR A 422 18.92 12.42 12.18
N GLY A 423 18.30 13.52 11.82
CA GLY A 423 17.55 13.66 10.59
C GLY A 423 18.42 13.74 9.34
N SER A 424 17.78 13.85 8.20
CA SER A 424 18.44 13.85 6.89
C SER A 424 17.54 14.47 5.82
N LYS A 425 18.14 14.76 4.67
CA LYS A 425 17.44 15.14 3.45
C LYS A 425 17.89 14.24 2.31
N PHE A 426 17.05 14.09 1.31
CA PHE A 426 17.43 13.42 0.09
C PHE A 426 16.73 14.04 -1.12
N ASP A 427 17.38 13.93 -2.25
CA ASP A 427 16.77 14.10 -3.57
C ASP A 427 16.88 12.78 -4.32
N ALA A 428 15.85 12.40 -5.05
CA ALA A 428 15.86 11.17 -5.84
C ALA A 428 15.26 11.41 -7.22
N LEU A 429 15.83 10.74 -8.20
CA LEU A 429 15.26 10.63 -9.54
C LEU A 429 15.12 9.15 -9.88
N ALA A 430 13.90 8.75 -10.22
CA ALA A 430 13.60 7.35 -10.51
C ALA A 430 12.65 7.23 -11.69
N MET A 431 12.75 6.10 -12.38
CA MET A 431 11.89 5.74 -13.51
C MET A 431 11.34 4.34 -13.34
N ARG A 432 10.12 4.13 -13.83
CA ARG A 432 9.46 2.82 -13.94
C ARG A 432 9.06 2.54 -15.37
N THR A 433 9.35 1.33 -15.85
CA THR A 433 8.71 0.73 -17.01
C THR A 433 7.65 -0.24 -16.52
N GLN A 434 6.41 -0.04 -16.96
CA GLN A 434 5.28 -0.86 -16.58
C GLN A 434 4.66 -1.52 -17.81
N VAL A 435 4.40 -2.82 -17.71
CA VAL A 435 3.59 -3.59 -18.66
C VAL A 435 2.56 -4.39 -17.87
N ALA A 436 1.26 -4.23 -18.21
CA ALA A 436 0.18 -4.92 -17.50
C ALA A 436 -0.97 -5.29 -18.46
N PHE A 437 -1.64 -6.41 -18.21
CA PHE A 437 -2.86 -6.81 -18.91
C PHE A 437 -3.72 -7.76 -18.05
#